data_92a970653ebcd4e5445848743f881d57
#
_entry.id   92a970653ebcd4e5445848743f881d57
#
_cell.length_a   1.000
_cell.length_b   1.000
_cell.length_c   1.000
_cell.angle_alpha   90.00
_cell.angle_beta   90.00
_cell.angle_gamma   90.00
#
_symmetry.space_group_name_H-M   'P 1'
#
loop_
_entity.id
_entity.type
_entity.pdbx_description
1 polymer ?
#
loop_
_entity_poly.entity_id
_entity_poly.type
_entity_poly.pdbx_seq_one_letter_code
_entity_poly.pdbx_strand_id
1 'polypeptide(L)'
;MNSNHIITLFLAFILLGSLGCTKTAMVVPDTPAGGISSAEYEERRQRIIEFFAERQRRYEIIATTQTRSGQMIDWIKPESQVPGGKLAPPPAGDDPEIKLPDQGVENPYLYMDLPAALRDLERKDGAAQTELQLDKSAMGPAGTVPIVRFDVESYLKENPDFLPRDPLQILTKVPPPAPASNDRYYAVWQRFGDVFGSIGRINIWNTTGPVGGETSIAQVAVIRGTPMQAIEAGKIEHSAFAPAKRPTFFTYYRTNGTASGDWVAGYNALVDGWIQYSSSVAPGMSLVPWESTRDGSQFSLDVEVRLWQGNWWVRAAGQWAGYYPNCKGADSPPCAQGTLFSASGIRDKANRLDWYGEIFDENAPAATSTDMGSGSFANQRWARAAYFRNILFTWSPTTAWWWGSGSITTTDAACYSGDGPYYSSDPNWRNWYYYGGPGKEAAGCN
;
A
#
# COMPACT_ATOMS: atom_id res chain seq x y z
N MET A 1 -80.22 -39.20 20.31
CA MET A 1 -79.56 -38.18 21.09
C MET A 1 -78.57 -37.46 20.15
N ASN A 2 -79.03 -36.29 19.73
CA ASN A 2 -78.33 -35.48 18.70
C ASN A 2 -77.28 -34.61 19.30
N SER A 3 -76.17 -34.45 18.60
CA SER A 3 -75.27 -33.33 18.80
C SER A 3 -74.73 -32.89 17.48
N ASN A 4 -75.19 -31.72 17.04
CA ASN A 4 -74.67 -31.00 15.85
C ASN A 4 -73.31 -30.32 16.13
N HIS A 5 -72.34 -30.53 15.27
CA HIS A 5 -71.15 -29.71 15.23
C HIS A 5 -71.19 -28.80 14.01
N ILE A 6 -71.27 -27.51 14.30
CA ILE A 6 -71.19 -26.42 13.36
C ILE A 6 -69.66 -26.22 13.05
N ILE A 7 -69.32 -26.36 11.77
CA ILE A 7 -67.97 -26.04 11.27
C ILE A 7 -67.98 -24.57 10.82
N THR A 8 -67.28 -23.72 11.52
CA THR A 8 -67.07 -22.33 11.16
C THR A 8 -65.85 -22.24 10.25
N LEU A 9 -66.05 -21.88 8.98
CA LEU A 9 -64.99 -21.57 8.03
C LEU A 9 -64.38 -20.20 8.36
N PHE A 10 -63.08 -20.14 8.69
CA PHE A 10 -62.34 -18.91 8.73
C PHE A 10 -61.67 -18.68 7.34
N LEU A 11 -62.16 -17.68 6.60
CA LEU A 11 -61.46 -17.13 5.43
C LEU A 11 -60.29 -16.27 5.93
N ALA A 12 -59.08 -16.74 5.70
CA ALA A 12 -57.87 -15.93 5.87
C ALA A 12 -57.65 -15.08 4.61
N PHE A 13 -57.85 -13.78 4.74
CA PHE A 13 -57.40 -12.80 3.74
C PHE A 13 -55.88 -12.68 3.82
N ILE A 14 -55.17 -13.15 2.80
CA ILE A 14 -53.74 -12.87 2.61
C ILE A 14 -53.64 -11.49 2.00
N LEU A 15 -53.33 -10.49 2.84
CA LEU A 15 -52.82 -9.19 2.37
C LEU A 15 -51.40 -9.38 1.87
N LEU A 16 -51.18 -9.38 0.56
CA LEU A 16 -49.92 -9.18 -0.09
C LEU A 16 -49.48 -7.74 0.17
N GLY A 17 -48.71 -7.53 1.24
CA GLY A 17 -47.95 -6.31 1.46
C GLY A 17 -46.83 -6.24 0.45
N SER A 18 -46.93 -5.36 -0.54
CA SER A 18 -45.83 -4.94 -1.39
C SER A 18 -44.80 -4.27 -0.50
N LEU A 19 -43.71 -4.99 -0.18
CA LEU A 19 -42.48 -4.41 0.34
C LEU A 19 -41.90 -3.52 -0.75
N GLY A 20 -42.33 -2.27 -0.78
CA GLY A 20 -41.64 -1.22 -1.50
C GLY A 20 -40.24 -1.06 -0.93
N CYS A 21 -39.25 -1.47 -1.70
CA CYS A 21 -37.86 -1.12 -1.46
C CYS A 21 -37.77 0.42 -1.59
N THR A 22 -37.91 1.13 -0.50
CA THR A 22 -37.63 2.56 -0.45
C THR A 22 -36.11 2.68 -0.62
N LYS A 23 -35.69 2.98 -1.85
CA LYS A 23 -34.37 3.56 -2.07
C LYS A 23 -34.31 4.80 -1.17
N THR A 24 -33.57 4.72 -0.07
CA THR A 24 -33.21 5.90 0.69
C THR A 24 -32.39 6.77 -0.27
N ALA A 25 -33.02 7.80 -0.83
CA ALA A 25 -32.32 8.78 -1.61
C ALA A 25 -31.26 9.39 -0.67
N MET A 26 -29.99 9.27 -1.02
CA MET A 26 -28.93 10.02 -0.36
C MET A 26 -29.32 11.50 -0.47
N VAL A 27 -29.56 12.16 0.64
CA VAL A 27 -29.79 13.61 0.67
C VAL A 27 -28.47 14.24 0.30
N VAL A 28 -28.34 14.66 -0.95
CA VAL A 28 -27.22 15.49 -1.40
C VAL A 28 -27.38 16.84 -0.69
N PRO A 29 -26.37 17.33 0.04
CA PRO A 29 -26.43 18.66 0.63
C PRO A 29 -26.69 19.68 -0.45
N ASP A 30 -27.52 20.70 -0.17
CA ASP A 30 -27.87 21.75 -1.13
C ASP A 30 -26.66 22.57 -1.62
N THR A 31 -25.51 22.48 -0.91
CA THR A 31 -24.23 23.07 -1.34
C THR A 31 -23.13 22.15 -0.82
N PRO A 32 -22.38 21.43 -1.68
CA PRO A 32 -21.22 20.66 -1.28
C PRO A 32 -20.16 21.58 -0.67
N ALA A 33 -19.55 21.16 0.43
CA ALA A 33 -18.39 21.84 0.97
C ALA A 33 -17.31 21.87 -0.11
N GLY A 34 -16.76 23.05 -0.45
CA GLY A 34 -15.79 23.20 -1.52
C GLY A 34 -16.23 24.14 -2.65
N GLY A 35 -17.44 24.71 -2.58
CA GLY A 35 -17.88 25.78 -3.50
C GLY A 35 -18.27 25.34 -4.92
N ILE A 36 -18.44 24.03 -5.16
CA ILE A 36 -18.98 23.50 -6.44
C ILE A 36 -20.50 23.40 -6.36
N SER A 37 -21.18 23.54 -7.50
CA SER A 37 -22.63 23.34 -7.56
C SER A 37 -23.02 21.87 -7.39
N SER A 38 -24.25 21.60 -6.93
CA SER A 38 -24.78 20.24 -6.83
C SER A 38 -24.74 19.50 -8.18
N ALA A 39 -24.92 20.20 -9.28
CA ALA A 39 -24.81 19.62 -10.62
C ALA A 39 -23.37 19.21 -10.97
N GLU A 40 -22.39 20.04 -10.65
CA GLU A 40 -20.97 19.71 -10.84
C GLU A 40 -20.51 18.56 -9.94
N TYR A 41 -21.02 18.51 -8.70
CA TYR A 41 -20.75 17.41 -7.78
C TYR A 41 -21.25 16.07 -8.36
N GLU A 42 -22.50 16.02 -8.84
CA GLU A 42 -23.07 14.79 -9.41
C GLU A 42 -22.36 14.38 -10.72
N GLU A 43 -21.94 15.34 -11.53
CA GLU A 43 -21.12 15.09 -12.73
C GLU A 43 -19.78 14.44 -12.38
N ARG A 44 -19.05 14.96 -11.38
CA ARG A 44 -17.78 14.39 -10.90
C ARG A 44 -17.98 13.00 -10.32
N ARG A 45 -19.01 12.85 -9.50
CA ARG A 45 -19.39 11.56 -8.91
C ARG A 45 -19.63 10.50 -9.99
N GLN A 46 -20.44 10.80 -10.98
CA GLN A 46 -20.74 9.90 -12.10
C GLN A 46 -19.50 9.56 -12.91
N ARG A 47 -18.63 10.52 -13.16
CA ARG A 47 -17.35 10.32 -13.85
C ARG A 47 -16.42 9.36 -13.09
N ILE A 48 -16.37 9.45 -11.76
CA ILE A 48 -15.60 8.52 -10.92
C ILE A 48 -16.18 7.10 -11.03
N ILE A 49 -17.49 6.95 -10.95
CA ILE A 49 -18.15 5.65 -11.07
C ILE A 49 -17.84 5.00 -12.43
N GLU A 50 -17.97 5.75 -13.52
CA GLU A 50 -17.70 5.25 -14.86
C GLU A 50 -16.24 4.88 -15.09
N PHE A 51 -15.31 5.70 -14.57
CA PHE A 51 -13.88 5.47 -14.64
C PHE A 51 -13.47 4.13 -14.00
N PHE A 52 -13.95 3.82 -12.80
CA PHE A 52 -13.64 2.55 -12.15
C PHE A 52 -14.38 1.37 -12.76
N ALA A 53 -15.62 1.56 -13.23
CA ALA A 53 -16.36 0.53 -13.94
C ALA A 53 -15.68 0.17 -15.29
N GLU A 54 -15.10 1.12 -15.99
CA GLU A 54 -14.33 0.86 -17.20
C GLU A 54 -13.06 0.05 -16.90
N ARG A 55 -12.33 0.39 -15.84
CA ARG A 55 -11.14 -0.35 -15.43
C ARG A 55 -11.43 -1.79 -15.08
N GLN A 56 -12.52 -2.04 -14.37
CA GLN A 56 -12.94 -3.40 -14.05
C GLN A 56 -13.25 -4.22 -15.33
N ARG A 57 -13.82 -3.61 -16.37
CA ARG A 57 -14.10 -4.28 -17.65
C ARG A 57 -12.85 -4.66 -18.46
N ARG A 58 -11.66 -4.18 -18.09
CA ARG A 58 -10.39 -4.56 -18.75
C ARG A 58 -10.00 -6.00 -18.47
N TYR A 59 -10.52 -6.59 -17.41
CA TYR A 59 -10.22 -7.96 -17.01
C TYR A 59 -11.35 -8.92 -17.37
N GLU A 60 -10.99 -10.11 -17.86
CA GLU A 60 -11.92 -11.25 -17.91
C GLU A 60 -12.04 -11.84 -16.49
N ILE A 61 -13.08 -11.44 -15.76
CA ILE A 61 -13.31 -11.88 -14.38
C ILE A 61 -13.91 -13.28 -14.41
N ILE A 62 -13.21 -14.24 -13.82
CA ILE A 62 -13.64 -15.65 -13.71
C ILE A 62 -14.53 -15.85 -12.48
N ALA A 63 -14.22 -15.18 -11.38
CA ALA A 63 -14.97 -15.24 -10.14
C ALA A 63 -14.78 -13.95 -9.34
N THR A 64 -15.70 -13.68 -8.43
CA THR A 64 -15.57 -12.60 -7.44
C THR A 64 -15.85 -13.18 -6.06
N THR A 65 -15.01 -12.86 -5.10
CA THR A 65 -15.15 -13.25 -3.69
C THR A 65 -15.07 -12.03 -2.78
N GLN A 66 -15.47 -12.19 -1.52
CA GLN A 66 -15.40 -11.14 -0.53
C GLN A 66 -14.57 -11.59 0.66
N THR A 67 -13.65 -10.75 1.11
CA THR A 67 -12.85 -10.97 2.33
C THR A 67 -13.70 -10.72 3.58
N ARG A 68 -13.21 -11.16 4.75
CA ARG A 68 -13.84 -10.83 6.04
C ARG A 68 -13.89 -9.33 6.33
N SER A 69 -12.94 -8.58 5.81
CA SER A 69 -12.93 -7.11 5.92
C SER A 69 -13.89 -6.41 4.95
N GLY A 70 -14.62 -7.17 4.12
CA GLY A 70 -15.59 -6.64 3.17
C GLY A 70 -15.01 -6.29 1.80
N GLN A 71 -13.70 -6.44 1.58
CA GLN A 71 -13.08 -6.14 0.28
C GLN A 71 -13.53 -7.15 -0.78
N MET A 72 -13.88 -6.65 -1.96
CA MET A 72 -14.20 -7.47 -3.12
C MET A 72 -12.94 -7.81 -3.89
N ILE A 73 -12.75 -9.09 -4.20
CA ILE A 73 -11.62 -9.61 -4.97
C ILE A 73 -12.13 -10.19 -6.28
N ASP A 74 -11.66 -9.65 -7.38
CA ASP A 74 -11.90 -10.20 -8.71
C ASP A 74 -10.77 -11.17 -9.07
N TRP A 75 -11.13 -12.36 -9.52
CA TRP A 75 -10.20 -13.42 -9.87
C TRP A 75 -10.11 -13.54 -11.39
N ILE A 76 -8.90 -13.40 -11.91
CA ILE A 76 -8.61 -13.37 -13.34
C ILE A 76 -7.59 -14.45 -13.72
N LYS A 77 -7.50 -14.79 -14.99
CA LYS A 77 -6.40 -15.62 -15.49
C LYS A 77 -5.11 -14.82 -15.51
N PRO A 78 -4.00 -15.32 -14.91
CA PRO A 78 -2.74 -14.58 -14.90
C PRO A 78 -2.29 -14.17 -16.31
N GLU A 79 -2.46 -15.05 -17.30
CA GLU A 79 -2.04 -14.84 -18.68
C GLU A 79 -2.80 -13.72 -19.40
N SER A 80 -4.02 -13.39 -18.94
CA SER A 80 -4.83 -12.34 -19.54
C SER A 80 -4.27 -10.92 -19.33
N GLN A 81 -3.34 -10.77 -18.38
CA GLN A 81 -2.70 -9.50 -18.07
C GLN A 81 -1.59 -9.10 -19.04
N VAL A 82 -1.09 -10.05 -19.82
CA VAL A 82 0.08 -9.82 -20.67
C VAL A 82 -0.22 -10.20 -22.12
N PRO A 83 0.13 -9.36 -23.08
CA PRO A 83 0.07 -9.71 -24.49
C PRO A 83 0.88 -10.99 -24.76
N GLY A 84 0.29 -11.96 -25.47
CA GLY A 84 0.91 -13.26 -25.73
C GLY A 84 0.87 -14.26 -24.57
N GLY A 85 0.26 -13.90 -23.42
CA GLY A 85 -0.07 -14.83 -22.35
C GLY A 85 1.12 -15.41 -21.56
N LYS A 86 2.33 -14.86 -21.68
CA LYS A 86 3.52 -15.38 -20.99
C LYS A 86 3.99 -14.43 -19.87
N LEU A 87 3.78 -14.84 -18.62
CA LEU A 87 4.32 -14.11 -17.47
C LEU A 87 5.84 -14.30 -17.36
N ALA A 88 6.51 -13.28 -16.78
CA ALA A 88 7.91 -13.40 -16.41
C ALA A 88 8.07 -14.40 -15.24
N PRO A 89 9.16 -15.19 -15.20
CA PRO A 89 9.47 -16.02 -14.05
C PRO A 89 9.94 -15.14 -12.88
N PRO A 90 9.51 -15.43 -11.63
CA PRO A 90 9.97 -14.71 -10.47
C PRO A 90 11.45 -14.98 -10.21
N PRO A 91 12.11 -14.15 -9.39
CA PRO A 91 13.44 -14.45 -8.91
C PRO A 91 13.50 -15.86 -8.34
N ALA A 92 14.38 -16.68 -8.91
CA ALA A 92 14.57 -18.07 -8.49
C ALA A 92 15.78 -18.17 -7.55
N GLY A 93 15.76 -19.16 -6.65
CA GLY A 93 16.83 -19.49 -5.73
C GLY A 93 16.43 -19.27 -4.26
N ASP A 94 17.22 -19.86 -3.39
CA ASP A 94 17.17 -19.59 -1.94
C ASP A 94 17.42 -18.13 -1.68
N ASP A 95 16.99 -17.64 -0.52
CA ASP A 95 17.27 -16.26 -0.11
C ASP A 95 18.80 -16.03 -0.23
N PRO A 96 19.21 -15.00 -0.99
CA PRO A 96 20.62 -14.80 -1.26
C PRO A 96 21.40 -14.60 0.05
N GLU A 97 22.65 -15.02 0.07
CA GLU A 97 23.55 -14.83 1.21
C GLU A 97 23.48 -13.38 1.71
N ILE A 98 23.24 -13.20 2.98
CA ILE A 98 23.23 -11.87 3.61
C ILE A 98 24.64 -11.61 4.15
N LYS A 99 25.30 -10.62 3.55
CA LYS A 99 26.65 -10.22 3.97
C LYS A 99 26.60 -9.11 4.99
N LEU A 100 27.43 -9.24 6.01
CA LEU A 100 27.70 -8.17 6.96
C LEU A 100 28.34 -6.97 6.23
N PRO A 101 28.16 -5.73 6.73
CA PRO A 101 28.92 -4.59 6.21
C PRO A 101 30.42 -4.88 6.23
N ASP A 102 31.13 -4.38 5.22
CA ASP A 102 32.59 -4.48 5.19
C ASP A 102 33.18 -4.00 6.51
N GLN A 103 34.12 -4.80 7.07
CA GLN A 103 34.70 -4.57 8.38
C GLN A 103 35.55 -3.26 8.49
N GLY A 104 35.51 -2.40 7.51
CA GLY A 104 36.16 -1.10 7.50
C GLY A 104 35.36 0.07 8.07
N VAL A 105 34.09 -0.13 8.40
CA VAL A 105 33.30 0.89 9.08
C VAL A 105 33.33 0.58 10.58
N GLU A 106 34.10 1.31 11.33
CA GLU A 106 33.99 1.35 12.79
C GLU A 106 32.62 1.89 13.16
N ASN A 107 31.62 1.00 13.18
CA ASN A 107 30.30 1.33 13.67
C ASN A 107 30.19 0.77 15.10
N PRO A 108 30.23 1.61 16.13
CA PRO A 108 30.15 1.15 17.53
C PRO A 108 28.84 0.43 17.85
N TYR A 109 27.83 0.50 16.97
CA TYR A 109 26.54 -0.16 17.12
C TYR A 109 26.48 -1.56 16.50
N LEU A 110 27.50 -1.99 15.74
CA LEU A 110 27.55 -3.33 15.10
C LEU A 110 27.51 -4.49 16.10
N TYR A 111 27.73 -4.24 17.38
CA TYR A 111 27.82 -5.24 18.43
C TYR A 111 26.83 -5.00 19.58
N MET A 112 25.85 -4.14 19.41
CA MET A 112 24.81 -4.01 20.43
C MET A 112 24.03 -5.31 20.51
N ASP A 113 24.09 -5.96 21.65
CA ASP A 113 23.11 -6.99 21.99
C ASP A 113 21.71 -6.40 21.95
N LEU A 114 20.80 -7.08 21.26
CA LEU A 114 19.39 -6.74 21.36
C LEU A 114 18.99 -6.71 22.84
N PRO A 115 18.33 -5.65 23.31
CA PRO A 115 17.75 -5.66 24.63
C PRO A 115 16.95 -6.95 24.86
N ALA A 116 17.10 -7.58 26.03
CA ALA A 116 16.43 -8.84 26.33
C ALA A 116 14.92 -8.79 26.06
N ALA A 117 14.29 -7.64 26.31
CA ALA A 117 12.88 -7.39 26.01
C ALA A 117 12.56 -7.58 24.51
N LEU A 118 13.44 -7.18 23.59
CA LEU A 118 13.26 -7.34 22.16
C LEU A 118 13.40 -8.81 21.72
N ARG A 119 14.35 -9.55 22.33
CA ARG A 119 14.55 -10.99 22.07
C ARG A 119 13.38 -11.84 22.55
N ASP A 120 12.81 -11.52 23.70
CA ASP A 120 11.72 -12.29 24.30
C ASP A 120 10.37 -12.04 23.62
N LEU A 121 10.16 -10.84 23.10
CA LEU A 121 8.95 -10.48 22.34
C LEU A 121 8.95 -11.12 20.96
N GLU A 122 10.06 -11.15 20.24
CA GLU A 122 10.15 -11.86 18.96
C GLU A 122 9.90 -13.36 19.09
N ARG A 123 10.28 -14.00 20.19
CA ARG A 123 9.95 -15.41 20.44
C ARG A 123 8.44 -15.62 20.62
N LYS A 124 7.71 -14.64 21.11
CA LYS A 124 6.26 -14.69 21.28
C LYS A 124 5.53 -14.35 19.98
N ASP A 125 6.05 -13.38 19.23
CA ASP A 125 5.47 -12.86 18.00
C ASP A 125 5.99 -13.58 16.73
N GLY A 126 7.10 -14.32 16.81
CA GLY A 126 7.69 -15.08 15.71
C GLY A 126 6.80 -16.20 15.14
N ALA A 127 5.72 -16.54 15.87
CA ALA A 127 4.68 -17.44 15.36
C ALA A 127 3.56 -16.68 14.61
N ALA A 128 3.47 -15.39 14.76
CA ALA A 128 2.52 -14.51 14.08
C ALA A 128 3.23 -13.77 12.96
N GLN A 129 3.89 -14.48 12.05
CA GLN A 129 4.19 -13.90 10.75
C GLN A 129 2.86 -13.45 10.17
N THR A 130 2.82 -12.21 9.78
CA THR A 130 1.69 -11.61 9.10
C THR A 130 1.46 -12.38 7.82
N GLU A 131 0.70 -13.42 7.91
CA GLU A 131 0.25 -14.08 6.72
C GLU A 131 -0.81 -13.18 6.12
N LEU A 132 -0.41 -12.37 5.13
CA LEU A 132 -1.33 -11.77 4.17
C LEU A 132 -1.98 -12.91 3.37
N GLN A 133 -2.52 -13.88 4.08
CA GLN A 133 -3.24 -14.96 3.48
C GLN A 133 -4.68 -14.52 3.39
N LEU A 134 -5.19 -14.52 2.17
CA LEU A 134 -6.62 -14.52 1.98
C LEU A 134 -7.23 -15.62 2.84
N ASP A 135 -8.27 -15.26 3.54
CA ASP A 135 -9.16 -16.25 4.15
C ASP A 135 -9.47 -17.33 3.09
N LYS A 136 -9.34 -18.60 3.44
CA LYS A 136 -9.62 -19.69 2.50
C LYS A 136 -11.01 -19.59 1.87
N SER A 137 -11.98 -18.99 2.59
CA SER A 137 -13.31 -18.71 2.04
C SER A 137 -13.33 -17.61 0.98
N ALA A 138 -12.33 -16.75 0.95
CA ALA A 138 -12.17 -15.67 -0.02
C ALA A 138 -11.27 -16.05 -1.20
N MET A 139 -10.71 -17.27 -1.23
CA MET A 139 -9.88 -17.76 -2.33
C MET A 139 -10.71 -18.02 -3.58
N GLY A 140 -10.17 -17.63 -4.73
CA GLY A 140 -10.77 -17.91 -6.04
C GLY A 140 -10.44 -19.29 -6.59
N PRO A 141 -10.91 -19.59 -7.80
CA PRO A 141 -10.63 -20.84 -8.49
C PRO A 141 -9.12 -21.08 -8.68
N ALA A 142 -8.72 -22.35 -8.67
CA ALA A 142 -7.33 -22.72 -8.95
C ALA A 142 -6.87 -22.18 -10.33
N GLY A 143 -5.64 -21.68 -10.41
CA GLY A 143 -5.07 -21.10 -11.63
C GLY A 143 -5.50 -19.66 -11.89
N THR A 144 -6.12 -18.99 -10.93
CA THR A 144 -6.43 -17.55 -11.00
C THR A 144 -5.58 -16.73 -10.06
N VAL A 145 -5.50 -15.42 -10.32
CA VAL A 145 -4.83 -14.44 -9.45
C VAL A 145 -5.80 -13.35 -9.02
N PRO A 146 -5.63 -12.78 -7.81
CA PRO A 146 -6.54 -11.80 -7.25
C PRO A 146 -6.24 -10.38 -7.74
N ILE A 147 -7.29 -9.64 -8.06
CA ILE A 147 -7.26 -8.18 -8.24
C ILE A 147 -8.22 -7.59 -7.21
N VAL A 148 -7.70 -6.76 -6.31
CA VAL A 148 -8.54 -6.08 -5.32
C VAL A 148 -9.34 -4.99 -6.02
N ARG A 149 -10.66 -5.07 -5.89
CA ARG A 149 -11.58 -4.11 -6.51
C ARG A 149 -11.56 -2.80 -5.73
N PHE A 150 -11.56 -1.68 -6.45
CA PHE A 150 -11.76 -0.37 -5.85
C PHE A 150 -13.21 -0.22 -5.38
N ASP A 151 -13.40 0.13 -4.12
CA ASP A 151 -14.73 0.36 -3.54
C ASP A 151 -15.15 1.82 -3.74
N VAL A 152 -15.77 2.10 -4.88
CA VAL A 152 -16.23 3.45 -5.26
C VAL A 152 -17.25 3.99 -4.27
N GLU A 153 -18.15 3.16 -3.79
CA GLU A 153 -19.22 3.56 -2.86
C GLU A 153 -18.64 4.04 -1.52
N SER A 154 -17.72 3.25 -0.94
CA SER A 154 -17.03 3.64 0.28
C SER A 154 -16.19 4.89 0.08
N TYR A 155 -15.46 5.00 -1.04
CA TYR A 155 -14.68 6.18 -1.35
C TYR A 155 -15.54 7.45 -1.39
N LEU A 156 -16.65 7.44 -2.12
CA LEU A 156 -17.56 8.57 -2.24
C LEU A 156 -18.18 8.95 -0.89
N LYS A 157 -18.49 7.97 -0.07
CA LYS A 157 -19.03 8.18 1.28
C LYS A 157 -18.02 8.82 2.24
N GLU A 158 -16.76 8.41 2.15
CA GLU A 158 -15.70 8.90 3.03
C GLU A 158 -15.10 10.24 2.58
N ASN A 159 -15.35 10.64 1.32
CA ASN A 159 -14.85 11.88 0.73
C ASN A 159 -16.01 12.74 0.17
N PRO A 160 -17.01 13.10 0.99
CA PRO A 160 -18.19 13.80 0.50
C PRO A 160 -17.88 15.21 -0.02
N ASP A 161 -16.81 15.82 0.47
CA ASP A 161 -16.45 17.21 0.18
C ASP A 161 -15.33 17.32 -0.87
N PHE A 162 -14.72 16.19 -1.24
CA PHE A 162 -13.58 16.16 -2.17
C PHE A 162 -13.79 15.14 -3.29
N LEU A 163 -14.27 15.62 -4.45
CA LEU A 163 -14.32 14.83 -5.67
C LEU A 163 -13.39 15.46 -6.72
N PRO A 164 -12.32 14.76 -7.14
CA PRO A 164 -11.40 15.28 -8.13
C PRO A 164 -12.10 15.46 -9.48
N ARG A 165 -11.66 16.46 -10.26
CA ARG A 165 -12.12 16.64 -11.64
C ARG A 165 -11.69 15.50 -12.55
N ASP A 166 -10.48 15.02 -12.35
CA ASP A 166 -9.92 13.86 -13.04
C ASP A 166 -9.85 12.69 -12.07
N PRO A 167 -10.63 11.60 -12.28
CA PRO A 167 -10.60 10.42 -11.42
C PRO A 167 -9.23 9.75 -11.30
N LEU A 168 -8.33 9.94 -12.27
CA LEU A 168 -6.97 9.41 -12.21
C LEU A 168 -6.20 9.98 -11.01
N GLN A 169 -6.55 11.18 -10.52
CA GLN A 169 -5.94 11.79 -9.33
C GLN A 169 -6.13 10.93 -8.07
N ILE A 170 -7.21 10.13 -8.00
CA ILE A 170 -7.45 9.19 -6.90
C ILE A 170 -6.35 8.11 -6.85
N LEU A 171 -5.82 7.75 -8.00
CA LEU A 171 -4.87 6.65 -8.19
C LEU A 171 -3.42 7.10 -8.30
N THR A 172 -3.15 8.39 -8.23
CA THR A 172 -1.81 8.95 -8.42
C THR A 172 -1.46 9.89 -7.28
N LYS A 173 -0.18 9.93 -6.90
CA LYS A 173 0.35 10.95 -5.98
C LYS A 173 0.63 12.27 -6.73
N VAL A 174 -0.18 12.62 -7.73
CA VAL A 174 0.01 13.86 -8.49
C VAL A 174 -0.54 15.01 -7.64
N PRO A 175 0.27 15.98 -7.23
CA PRO A 175 -0.22 17.14 -6.51
C PRO A 175 -1.18 17.93 -7.38
N PRO A 176 -2.19 18.61 -6.80
CA PRO A 176 -2.97 19.60 -7.52
C PRO A 176 -2.05 20.70 -8.08
N PRO A 177 -2.50 21.46 -9.12
CA PRO A 177 -1.63 22.36 -9.89
C PRO A 177 -1.03 23.56 -9.14
N ALA A 178 -1.27 23.72 -7.86
CA ALA A 178 -0.62 24.72 -7.01
C ALA A 178 -0.14 24.02 -5.72
N PRO A 179 1.16 23.77 -5.56
CA PRO A 179 1.66 23.19 -4.32
C PRO A 179 1.51 24.21 -3.19
N ALA A 180 0.74 23.87 -2.17
CA ALA A 180 1.02 24.37 -0.85
C ALA A 180 2.39 23.79 -0.46
N SER A 181 3.28 24.61 0.10
CA SER A 181 4.67 24.28 0.33
C SER A 181 4.91 23.16 1.36
N ASN A 182 3.86 22.61 1.99
CA ASN A 182 3.93 21.69 3.12
C ASN A 182 2.86 20.59 3.05
N ASP A 183 2.66 19.98 1.87
CA ASP A 183 1.70 18.89 1.69
C ASP A 183 2.25 17.51 2.10
N ARG A 184 3.56 17.39 2.33
CA ARG A 184 4.23 16.11 2.62
C ARG A 184 5.24 16.20 3.75
N TYR A 185 5.17 15.22 4.62
CA TYR A 185 6.11 15.05 5.72
C TYR A 185 6.77 13.68 5.63
N TYR A 186 8.07 13.62 5.89
CA TYR A 186 8.88 12.42 5.77
C TYR A 186 9.72 12.19 7.02
N ALA A 187 9.84 10.92 7.41
CA ALA A 187 10.90 10.41 8.27
C ALA A 187 11.57 9.26 7.51
N VAL A 188 12.76 9.48 6.98
CA VAL A 188 13.36 8.62 5.98
C VAL A 188 14.78 8.23 6.32
N TRP A 189 15.11 6.95 6.12
CA TRP A 189 16.48 6.47 6.02
C TRP A 189 16.82 6.31 4.55
N GLN A 190 17.79 7.08 4.09
CA GLN A 190 18.17 7.17 2.68
C GLN A 190 19.55 6.57 2.43
N ARG A 191 19.69 5.90 1.29
CA ARG A 191 20.94 5.43 0.75
C ARG A 191 21.08 5.83 -0.72
N PHE A 192 22.28 6.30 -1.08
CA PHE A 192 22.65 6.61 -2.47
C PHE A 192 23.67 5.62 -3.01
N GLY A 193 23.67 5.41 -4.32
CA GLY A 193 24.54 4.52 -5.07
C GLY A 193 23.77 3.55 -5.94
N ASP A 194 24.40 2.98 -6.95
CA ASP A 194 23.78 2.02 -7.87
C ASP A 194 23.31 0.76 -7.12
N VAL A 195 22.05 0.40 -7.28
CA VAL A 195 21.43 -0.72 -6.59
C VAL A 195 20.39 -1.42 -7.46
N PHE A 196 20.15 -2.70 -7.17
CA PHE A 196 19.24 -3.56 -7.92
C PHE A 196 18.12 -4.14 -7.07
N GLY A 197 18.05 -3.78 -5.80
CA GLY A 197 16.97 -4.20 -4.93
C GLY A 197 17.12 -3.67 -3.52
N SER A 198 16.00 -3.71 -2.80
CA SER A 198 15.86 -3.24 -1.45
C SER A 198 14.90 -4.13 -0.67
N ILE A 199 15.20 -4.39 0.59
CA ILE A 199 14.34 -5.09 1.54
C ILE A 199 14.13 -4.18 2.76
N GLY A 200 12.92 -4.27 3.34
CA GLY A 200 12.61 -3.71 4.64
C GLY A 200 11.47 -4.47 5.30
N ARG A 201 11.56 -4.70 6.61
CA ARG A 201 10.46 -5.20 7.40
C ARG A 201 9.79 -4.04 8.09
N ILE A 202 8.55 -3.76 7.71
CA ILE A 202 7.76 -2.57 8.08
C ILE A 202 6.85 -2.92 9.24
N ASN A 203 6.96 -2.18 10.35
CA ASN A 203 6.04 -2.33 11.47
C ASN A 203 4.64 -1.82 11.10
N ILE A 204 3.62 -2.61 11.36
CA ILE A 204 2.23 -2.31 10.98
C ILE A 204 1.50 -1.66 12.14
N TRP A 205 1.06 -0.44 11.95
CA TRP A 205 0.17 0.28 12.87
C TRP A 205 -1.08 0.70 12.12
N ASN A 206 -2.19 0.75 12.83
CA ASN A 206 -3.38 1.45 12.40
C ASN A 206 -3.29 2.86 12.98
N THR A 207 -3.02 3.84 12.13
CA THR A 207 -2.79 5.23 12.55
C THR A 207 -4.11 5.91 12.90
N THR A 208 -4.04 6.83 13.85
CA THR A 208 -5.16 7.72 14.13
C THR A 208 -5.04 8.95 13.23
N GLY A 209 -6.14 9.38 12.64
CA GLY A 209 -6.23 10.71 12.08
C GLY A 209 -6.37 10.91 10.58
N PRO A 210 -6.06 9.96 9.64
CA PRO A 210 -6.29 10.26 8.23
C PRO A 210 -7.74 10.67 7.98
N VAL A 211 -7.96 11.91 7.57
CA VAL A 211 -9.30 12.46 7.25
C VAL A 211 -9.30 12.97 5.81
N GLY A 212 -10.43 12.82 5.11
CA GLY A 212 -10.50 13.24 3.71
C GLY A 212 -9.44 12.53 2.85
N GLY A 213 -8.67 13.28 2.07
CA GLY A 213 -7.57 12.80 1.24
C GLY A 213 -6.24 12.57 1.94
N GLU A 214 -6.16 12.74 3.27
CA GLU A 214 -4.93 12.51 4.03
C GLU A 214 -4.50 11.05 3.99
N THR A 215 -3.18 10.81 4.03
CA THR A 215 -2.58 9.50 3.89
C THR A 215 -1.45 9.28 4.86
N SER A 216 -1.38 8.11 5.48
CA SER A 216 -0.23 7.65 6.27
C SER A 216 0.39 6.43 5.61
N ILE A 217 1.68 6.52 5.28
CA ILE A 217 2.40 5.50 4.51
C ILE A 217 3.65 5.07 5.25
N ALA A 218 4.02 3.78 5.09
CA ALA A 218 5.35 3.26 5.41
C ALA A 218 5.79 2.36 4.27
N GLN A 219 6.96 2.64 3.67
CA GLN A 219 7.32 2.04 2.40
C GLN A 219 8.82 1.90 2.16
N VAL A 220 9.13 0.96 1.27
CA VAL A 220 10.44 0.76 0.65
C VAL A 220 10.37 1.30 -0.76
N ALA A 221 11.32 2.13 -1.17
CA ALA A 221 11.37 2.71 -2.51
C ALA A 221 12.71 2.49 -3.21
N VAL A 222 12.64 2.20 -4.51
CA VAL A 222 13.76 2.24 -5.45
C VAL A 222 13.57 3.41 -6.40
N ILE A 223 14.57 4.29 -6.49
CA ILE A 223 14.40 5.61 -7.11
C ILE A 223 15.59 5.93 -8.01
N ARG A 224 15.36 6.61 -9.14
CA ARG A 224 16.39 7.19 -9.99
C ARG A 224 15.83 8.21 -10.99
N GLY A 225 16.70 9.10 -11.40
CA GLY A 225 16.47 9.98 -12.56
C GLY A 225 16.02 11.38 -12.21
N THR A 226 16.10 12.21 -13.25
CA THR A 226 15.58 13.58 -13.27
C THR A 226 14.95 13.79 -14.65
N PRO A 227 13.62 13.80 -14.75
CA PRO A 227 12.65 13.65 -13.67
C PRO A 227 12.70 12.26 -12.99
N MET A 228 12.31 12.24 -11.73
CA MET A 228 12.42 11.06 -10.87
C MET A 228 11.46 9.94 -11.27
N GLN A 229 11.99 8.73 -11.46
CA GLN A 229 11.21 7.50 -11.59
C GLN A 229 11.35 6.69 -10.31
N ALA A 230 10.29 5.99 -9.90
CA ALA A 230 10.28 5.21 -8.67
C ALA A 230 9.34 4.00 -8.73
N ILE A 231 9.64 3.01 -7.90
CA ILE A 231 8.71 1.98 -7.45
C ILE A 231 8.75 2.02 -5.94
N GLU A 232 7.56 1.98 -5.33
CA GLU A 232 7.33 2.02 -3.90
C GLU A 232 6.45 0.84 -3.52
N ALA A 233 6.70 0.23 -2.37
CA ALA A 233 5.86 -0.85 -1.85
C ALA A 233 5.88 -0.84 -0.33
N GLY A 234 4.75 -1.12 0.30
CA GLY A 234 4.65 -1.11 1.74
C GLY A 234 3.23 -1.13 2.28
N LYS A 235 3.02 -0.41 3.36
CA LYS A 235 1.75 -0.21 4.05
C LYS A 235 1.22 1.20 3.76
N ILE A 236 -0.06 1.30 3.47
CA ILE A 236 -0.77 2.59 3.29
C ILE A 236 -2.09 2.57 4.05
N GLU A 237 -2.45 3.71 4.59
CA GLU A 237 -3.80 4.03 5.07
C GLU A 237 -4.31 5.22 4.27
N HIS A 238 -5.32 4.96 3.46
CA HIS A 238 -5.92 5.93 2.56
C HIS A 238 -7.37 5.54 2.32
N SER A 239 -8.27 6.52 2.33
CA SER A 239 -9.71 6.30 2.13
C SER A 239 -10.07 5.59 0.82
N ALA A 240 -9.21 5.72 -0.19
CA ALA A 240 -9.41 5.08 -1.49
C ALA A 240 -9.14 3.56 -1.52
N PHE A 241 -8.37 2.99 -0.57
CA PHE A 241 -7.87 1.61 -0.72
C PHE A 241 -8.46 0.59 0.22
N ALA A 242 -8.95 1.02 1.38
CA ALA A 242 -9.62 0.11 2.30
C ALA A 242 -10.76 0.81 3.02
N PRO A 243 -11.92 0.15 3.19
CA PRO A 243 -12.98 0.65 4.05
C PRO A 243 -12.43 0.99 5.44
N ALA A 244 -12.88 2.10 6.01
CA ALA A 244 -12.45 2.58 7.32
C ALA A 244 -10.95 2.89 7.45
N LYS A 245 -10.27 3.22 6.34
CA LYS A 245 -8.85 3.68 6.33
C LYS A 245 -7.90 2.75 7.08
N ARG A 246 -8.09 1.45 6.92
CA ARG A 246 -7.27 0.42 7.57
C ARG A 246 -5.94 0.22 6.86
N PRO A 247 -4.89 -0.21 7.56
CA PRO A 247 -3.62 -0.51 6.94
C PRO A 247 -3.79 -1.55 5.84
N THR A 248 -3.24 -1.23 4.67
CA THR A 248 -3.39 -1.98 3.44
C THR A 248 -2.02 -2.18 2.79
N PHE A 249 -1.71 -3.37 2.29
CA PHE A 249 -0.54 -3.57 1.44
C PHE A 249 -0.73 -2.83 0.13
N PHE A 250 0.28 -2.07 -0.30
CA PHE A 250 0.23 -1.34 -1.56
C PHE A 250 1.52 -1.46 -2.35
N THR A 251 1.39 -1.19 -3.66
CA THR A 251 2.48 -0.88 -4.55
C THR A 251 2.16 0.41 -5.31
N TYR A 252 3.19 1.17 -5.67
CA TYR A 252 3.06 2.38 -6.44
C TYR A 252 4.23 2.53 -7.39
N TYR A 253 4.01 3.10 -8.56
CA TYR A 253 5.08 3.48 -9.47
C TYR A 253 4.86 4.86 -10.08
N ARG A 254 5.94 5.46 -10.54
CA ARG A 254 5.91 6.70 -11.33
C ARG A 254 6.99 6.69 -12.40
N THR A 255 6.62 7.13 -13.60
CA THR A 255 7.48 7.18 -14.78
C THR A 255 8.01 8.58 -15.08
N ASN A 256 7.33 9.62 -14.59
CA ASN A 256 7.70 11.03 -14.72
C ASN A 256 8.12 11.44 -16.14
N GLY A 257 7.17 11.39 -17.07
CA GLY A 257 7.35 11.86 -18.44
C GLY A 257 7.91 10.82 -19.42
N THR A 258 8.12 9.56 -18.99
CA THR A 258 8.41 8.46 -19.93
C THR A 258 7.15 7.96 -20.62
N ALA A 259 5.99 8.07 -19.94
CA ALA A 259 4.69 7.64 -20.42
C ALA A 259 3.61 8.65 -20.03
N SER A 260 2.39 8.47 -20.52
CA SER A 260 1.23 9.34 -20.28
C SER A 260 -0.02 8.53 -19.92
N GLY A 261 -1.07 9.21 -19.46
CA GLY A 261 -2.31 8.56 -19.02
C GLY A 261 -2.07 7.62 -17.85
N ASP A 262 -2.64 6.43 -17.88
CA ASP A 262 -2.48 5.40 -16.83
C ASP A 262 -1.03 4.95 -16.61
N TRP A 263 -0.15 5.21 -17.57
CA TRP A 263 1.28 4.83 -17.51
C TRP A 263 2.18 5.88 -16.84
N VAL A 264 1.64 7.01 -16.44
CA VAL A 264 2.41 8.06 -15.74
C VAL A 264 2.79 7.64 -14.35
N ALA A 265 1.82 7.15 -13.59
CA ALA A 265 1.95 6.71 -12.21
C ALA A 265 0.68 6.00 -11.76
N GLY A 266 0.77 5.23 -10.68
CA GLY A 266 -0.44 4.75 -10.01
C GLY A 266 -0.25 3.66 -9.01
N TYR A 267 -1.31 3.46 -8.25
CA TYR A 267 -1.37 2.49 -7.16
C TYR A 267 -1.89 1.14 -7.63
N ASN A 268 -1.27 0.09 -7.13
CA ASN A 268 -1.75 -1.29 -7.19
C ASN A 268 -2.02 -1.76 -8.63
N ALA A 269 -3.02 -2.62 -8.81
CA ALA A 269 -3.53 -3.04 -10.11
C ALA A 269 -4.66 -2.14 -10.64
N LEU A 270 -4.84 -0.96 -10.07
CA LEU A 270 -5.89 -0.01 -10.44
C LEU A 270 -5.53 0.82 -11.67
N VAL A 271 -4.26 0.86 -12.03
CA VAL A 271 -3.74 1.46 -13.26
C VAL A 271 -2.91 0.42 -14.02
N ASP A 272 -2.64 0.67 -15.29
CA ASP A 272 -1.75 -0.17 -16.08
C ASP A 272 -0.33 -0.15 -15.52
N GLY A 273 0.43 -1.23 -15.74
CA GLY A 273 1.83 -1.35 -15.32
C GLY A 273 2.09 -2.45 -14.29
N TRP A 274 1.15 -2.76 -13.41
CA TRP A 274 1.27 -3.89 -12.48
C TRP A 274 0.84 -5.20 -13.12
N ILE A 275 1.63 -6.24 -12.95
CA ILE A 275 1.28 -7.63 -13.31
C ILE A 275 1.19 -8.45 -12.03
N GLN A 276 0.00 -8.90 -11.71
CA GLN A 276 -0.27 -9.76 -10.56
C GLN A 276 0.23 -11.18 -10.83
N TYR A 277 1.06 -11.71 -9.94
CA TYR A 277 1.65 -13.05 -10.08
C TYR A 277 1.17 -14.02 -8.99
N SER A 278 1.18 -13.59 -7.72
CA SER A 278 0.74 -14.42 -6.61
C SER A 278 -0.76 -14.70 -6.68
N SER A 279 -1.13 -15.94 -6.39
CA SER A 279 -2.54 -16.34 -6.22
C SER A 279 -3.11 -16.02 -4.82
N SER A 280 -2.29 -15.48 -3.91
CA SER A 280 -2.71 -15.26 -2.52
C SER A 280 -2.35 -13.89 -1.94
N VAL A 281 -1.38 -13.18 -2.51
CA VAL A 281 -0.94 -11.86 -2.06
C VAL A 281 -1.07 -10.85 -3.18
N ALA A 282 -1.89 -9.83 -2.99
CA ALA A 282 -2.08 -8.76 -3.97
C ALA A 282 -2.05 -7.38 -3.30
N PRO A 283 -1.52 -6.35 -3.98
CA PRO A 283 -1.64 -4.99 -3.51
C PRO A 283 -3.11 -4.57 -3.46
N GLY A 284 -3.47 -3.79 -2.44
CA GLY A 284 -4.84 -3.46 -2.09
C GLY A 284 -5.42 -4.32 -0.97
N MET A 285 -4.81 -5.45 -0.59
CA MET A 285 -5.30 -6.30 0.49
C MET A 285 -5.10 -5.66 1.86
N SER A 286 -6.13 -5.72 2.69
CA SER A 286 -6.09 -5.27 4.07
C SER A 286 -5.10 -6.10 4.90
N LEU A 287 -4.36 -5.42 5.78
CA LEU A 287 -3.45 -6.03 6.75
C LEU A 287 -4.14 -6.37 8.09
N VAL A 288 -5.45 -6.09 8.22
CA VAL A 288 -6.25 -6.45 9.40
C VAL A 288 -6.38 -7.98 9.48
N PRO A 289 -6.24 -8.60 10.68
CA PRO A 289 -6.14 -8.00 12.01
C PRO A 289 -4.70 -7.77 12.52
N TRP A 290 -3.72 -7.73 11.65
CA TRP A 290 -2.30 -7.68 11.99
C TRP A 290 -1.85 -6.24 12.27
N GLU A 291 -2.37 -5.66 13.34
CA GLU A 291 -2.07 -4.30 13.78
C GLU A 291 -1.32 -4.34 15.10
N SER A 292 -0.19 -3.64 15.15
CA SER A 292 0.60 -3.48 16.36
C SER A 292 -0.15 -2.66 17.39
N THR A 293 0.09 -2.96 18.66
CA THR A 293 -0.51 -2.24 19.78
C THR A 293 0.56 -1.65 20.69
N ARG A 294 0.28 -0.48 21.25
CA ARG A 294 1.19 0.20 22.15
C ARG A 294 1.46 -0.67 23.40
N ASP A 295 2.73 -0.87 23.70
CA ASP A 295 3.21 -1.73 24.79
C ASP A 295 2.70 -3.19 24.70
N GLY A 296 2.25 -3.63 23.52
CA GLY A 296 1.69 -4.95 23.26
C GLY A 296 2.29 -5.63 22.03
N SER A 297 1.47 -6.47 21.37
CA SER A 297 1.88 -7.25 20.20
C SER A 297 2.36 -6.35 19.06
N GLN A 298 3.43 -6.76 18.39
CA GLN A 298 4.02 -6.06 17.26
C GLN A 298 3.98 -6.93 16.02
N PHE A 299 3.42 -6.39 14.94
CA PHE A 299 3.31 -7.05 13.65
C PHE A 299 4.12 -6.31 12.59
N SER A 300 4.67 -7.04 11.64
CA SER A 300 5.49 -6.47 10.59
C SER A 300 5.19 -7.12 9.24
N LEU A 301 5.32 -6.34 8.18
CA LEU A 301 5.24 -6.76 6.79
C LEU A 301 6.64 -6.78 6.18
N ASP A 302 7.07 -7.93 5.67
CA ASP A 302 8.26 -8.02 4.84
C ASP A 302 7.94 -7.48 3.45
N VAL A 303 8.78 -6.56 2.97
CA VAL A 303 8.68 -6.03 1.61
C VAL A 303 10.05 -6.07 0.95
N GLU A 304 10.09 -6.61 -0.27
CA GLU A 304 11.26 -6.62 -1.14
C GLU A 304 10.88 -6.04 -2.50
N VAL A 305 11.71 -5.14 -3.04
CA VAL A 305 11.66 -4.66 -4.41
C VAL A 305 12.96 -5.04 -5.10
N ARG A 306 12.92 -5.81 -6.20
CA ARG A 306 14.11 -6.38 -6.82
C ARG A 306 14.04 -6.35 -8.34
N LEU A 307 15.09 -5.85 -8.97
CA LEU A 307 15.27 -5.97 -10.43
C LEU A 307 15.77 -7.37 -10.77
N TRP A 308 14.95 -8.12 -11.51
CA TRP A 308 15.26 -9.47 -11.95
C TRP A 308 14.85 -9.69 -13.40
N GLN A 309 15.80 -10.11 -14.23
CA GLN A 309 15.58 -10.35 -15.67
C GLN A 309 14.85 -9.19 -16.38
N GLY A 310 15.21 -7.95 -16.01
CA GLY A 310 14.65 -6.75 -16.59
C GLY A 310 13.30 -6.32 -16.04
N ASN A 311 12.72 -6.99 -15.04
CA ASN A 311 11.47 -6.61 -14.40
C ASN A 311 11.71 -6.24 -12.94
N TRP A 312 10.96 -5.27 -12.43
CA TRP A 312 10.97 -4.92 -11.03
C TRP A 312 9.92 -5.73 -10.28
N TRP A 313 10.38 -6.78 -9.60
CA TRP A 313 9.57 -7.65 -8.80
C TRP A 313 9.32 -7.07 -7.41
N VAL A 314 8.10 -7.29 -6.89
CA VAL A 314 7.72 -6.97 -5.52
C VAL A 314 7.33 -8.25 -4.79
N ARG A 315 7.99 -8.48 -3.64
CA ARG A 315 7.67 -9.55 -2.70
C ARG A 315 7.05 -8.94 -1.47
N ALA A 316 6.00 -9.54 -0.96
CA ALA A 316 5.38 -9.17 0.32
C ALA A 316 4.94 -10.43 1.05
N ALA A 317 5.06 -10.43 2.39
CA ALA A 317 4.69 -11.59 3.22
C ALA A 317 5.27 -12.92 2.71
N GLY A 318 6.53 -12.91 2.30
CA GLY A 318 7.24 -14.09 1.83
C GLY A 318 6.89 -14.56 0.41
N GLN A 319 6.04 -13.86 -0.34
CA GLN A 319 5.59 -14.26 -1.67
C GLN A 319 5.84 -13.17 -2.71
N TRP A 320 6.27 -13.56 -3.91
CA TRP A 320 6.33 -12.67 -5.07
C TRP A 320 4.90 -12.29 -5.47
N ALA A 321 4.46 -11.10 -5.05
CA ALA A 321 3.12 -10.60 -5.32
C ALA A 321 2.91 -10.34 -6.81
N GLY A 322 3.89 -9.74 -7.46
CA GLY A 322 3.85 -9.41 -8.87
C GLY A 322 5.05 -8.57 -9.29
N TYR A 323 4.94 -7.92 -10.45
CA TYR A 323 6.06 -7.14 -10.99
C TYR A 323 5.60 -5.99 -11.87
N TYR A 324 6.47 -5.01 -12.01
CA TYR A 324 6.41 -3.96 -13.01
C TYR A 324 7.28 -4.36 -14.20
N PRO A 325 6.72 -4.58 -15.38
CA PRO A 325 7.47 -4.98 -16.54
C PRO A 325 8.35 -3.85 -17.02
N ASN A 326 9.62 -4.17 -17.24
CA ASN A 326 10.56 -3.26 -17.84
C ASN A 326 10.77 -3.70 -19.29
N CYS A 327 10.03 -3.13 -20.20
CA CYS A 327 10.06 -3.51 -21.58
C CYS A 327 11.38 -3.19 -22.25
N LYS A 328 12.11 -4.23 -22.56
CA LYS A 328 13.28 -4.20 -23.46
C LYS A 328 12.87 -4.78 -24.80
N GLY A 329 12.38 -3.93 -25.72
CA GLY A 329 12.10 -4.34 -27.10
C GLY A 329 10.67 -4.84 -27.35
N ALA A 330 10.37 -5.07 -28.63
CA ALA A 330 9.05 -5.44 -29.13
C ALA A 330 8.54 -6.80 -28.63
N ASP A 331 9.44 -7.65 -28.11
CA ASP A 331 9.12 -9.02 -27.70
C ASP A 331 8.85 -9.17 -26.19
N SER A 332 8.87 -8.07 -25.42
CA SER A 332 8.62 -8.10 -23.98
C SER A 332 7.23 -7.57 -23.67
N PRO A 333 6.24 -8.42 -23.38
CA PRO A 333 4.94 -7.96 -22.92
C PRO A 333 5.05 -7.23 -21.57
N PRO A 334 4.23 -6.23 -21.28
CA PRO A 334 3.05 -5.71 -21.96
C PRO A 334 3.19 -4.30 -22.51
N CYS A 335 4.33 -3.90 -23.02
CA CYS A 335 4.54 -2.52 -23.45
C CYS A 335 4.19 -2.30 -24.92
N ALA A 336 2.91 -2.28 -25.22
CA ALA A 336 2.42 -1.81 -26.53
C ALA A 336 2.78 -0.33 -26.81
N GLN A 337 3.25 0.42 -25.81
CA GLN A 337 3.53 1.85 -25.89
C GLN A 337 5.00 2.24 -25.62
N GLY A 338 5.92 1.28 -25.51
CA GLY A 338 7.32 1.54 -25.19
C GLY A 338 7.76 1.05 -23.80
N THR A 339 8.91 1.50 -23.33
CA THR A 339 9.43 1.12 -22.00
C THR A 339 8.72 1.89 -20.89
N LEU A 340 8.24 1.19 -19.86
CA LEU A 340 7.64 1.82 -18.67
C LEU A 340 8.64 2.77 -17.99
N PHE A 341 9.90 2.36 -17.90
CA PHE A 341 10.97 3.16 -17.31
C PHE A 341 12.07 3.48 -18.33
N SER A 342 12.66 4.67 -18.22
CA SER A 342 13.75 5.10 -19.10
C SER A 342 15.11 4.58 -18.65
N ALA A 343 16.10 4.62 -19.55
CA ALA A 343 17.48 4.29 -19.23
C ALA A 343 18.11 5.26 -18.23
N SER A 344 17.70 6.53 -18.25
CA SER A 344 18.10 7.54 -17.26
C SER A 344 17.33 7.40 -15.94
N GLY A 345 16.21 6.70 -15.94
CA GLY A 345 15.44 6.31 -14.76
C GLY A 345 15.82 4.93 -14.23
N ILE A 346 14.84 4.21 -13.70
CA ILE A 346 15.06 2.92 -13.03
C ILE A 346 15.05 1.70 -13.95
N ARG A 347 15.05 1.86 -15.28
CA ARG A 347 14.97 0.71 -16.21
C ARG A 347 16.02 -0.37 -15.93
N ASP A 348 17.26 0.01 -15.70
CA ASP A 348 18.38 -0.92 -15.58
C ASP A 348 18.93 -1.03 -14.16
N LYS A 349 18.69 -0.06 -13.32
CA LYS A 349 19.09 0.03 -11.90
C LYS A 349 18.45 1.24 -11.23
N ALA A 350 18.38 1.25 -9.91
CA ALA A 350 18.15 2.44 -9.12
C ALA A 350 19.48 3.07 -8.65
N ASN A 351 19.45 4.30 -8.15
CA ASN A 351 20.62 4.94 -7.54
C ASN A 351 20.29 5.62 -6.20
N ARG A 352 19.09 5.43 -5.72
CA ARG A 352 18.64 5.84 -4.40
C ARG A 352 17.66 4.81 -3.85
N LEU A 353 17.82 4.50 -2.58
CA LEU A 353 16.89 3.71 -1.78
C LEU A 353 16.39 4.53 -0.62
N ASP A 354 15.09 4.47 -0.39
CA ASP A 354 14.45 5.08 0.75
C ASP A 354 13.63 4.03 1.51
N TRP A 355 13.74 4.05 2.82
CA TRP A 355 12.86 3.36 3.77
C TRP A 355 12.24 4.44 4.62
N TYR A 356 10.94 4.66 4.54
CA TYR A 356 10.38 5.86 5.13
C TYR A 356 8.91 5.78 5.53
N GLY A 357 8.58 6.59 6.55
CA GLY A 357 7.24 7.04 6.83
C GLY A 357 6.95 8.32 6.04
N GLU A 358 5.76 8.41 5.45
CA GLU A 358 5.25 9.57 4.73
C GLU A 358 3.85 9.91 5.22
N ILE A 359 3.61 11.19 5.43
CA ILE A 359 2.28 11.76 5.57
C ILE A 359 2.04 12.63 4.36
N PHE A 360 0.89 12.46 3.74
CA PHE A 360 0.38 13.36 2.71
C PHE A 360 -0.89 14.01 3.21
N ASP A 361 -0.93 15.34 3.13
CA ASP A 361 -2.07 16.15 3.54
C ASP A 361 -2.52 17.03 2.37
N GLU A 362 -3.69 16.72 1.82
CA GLU A 362 -4.28 17.51 0.74
C GLU A 362 -4.81 18.87 1.20
N ASN A 363 -4.94 19.08 2.52
CA ASN A 363 -5.50 20.29 3.11
C ASN A 363 -4.44 21.31 3.55
N ALA A 364 -3.15 21.07 3.21
CA ALA A 364 -2.10 22.05 3.49
C ALA A 364 -2.52 23.49 3.09
N PRO A 365 -2.09 24.56 3.79
CA PRO A 365 -0.81 24.63 4.52
C PRO A 365 -0.87 24.40 6.04
N ALA A 366 -2.01 24.11 6.63
CA ALA A 366 -2.07 23.82 8.06
C ALA A 366 -1.42 22.47 8.36
N ALA A 367 -0.72 22.34 9.48
CA ALA A 367 -0.14 21.07 9.89
C ALA A 367 -1.23 20.01 10.10
N THR A 368 -1.00 18.83 9.56
CA THR A 368 -1.93 17.70 9.65
C THR A 368 -1.95 17.08 11.04
N SER A 369 -3.12 16.57 11.45
CA SER A 369 -3.27 15.73 12.65
C SER A 369 -3.05 14.24 12.39
N THR A 370 -2.71 13.86 11.18
CA THR A 370 -2.48 12.46 10.82
C THR A 370 -1.21 11.92 11.47
N ASP A 371 -1.35 10.81 12.17
CA ASP A 371 -0.23 10.11 12.78
C ASP A 371 0.70 9.49 11.72
N MET A 372 2.01 9.63 11.93
CA MET A 372 3.00 8.81 11.23
C MET A 372 3.34 7.58 12.07
N GLY A 373 3.21 6.40 11.48
CA GLY A 373 3.47 5.13 12.17
C GLY A 373 2.45 4.91 13.30
N SER A 374 2.90 4.92 14.55
CA SER A 374 2.07 4.75 15.74
C SER A 374 1.53 6.06 16.33
N GLY A 375 1.87 7.21 15.76
CA GLY A 375 1.67 8.52 16.37
C GLY A 375 2.67 8.85 17.49
N SER A 376 3.56 7.92 17.85
CA SER A 376 4.60 8.19 18.82
C SER A 376 5.87 8.69 18.16
N PHE A 377 6.57 9.63 18.78
CA PHE A 377 7.90 10.01 18.33
C PHE A 377 8.90 8.85 18.40
N ALA A 378 9.85 8.84 17.49
CA ALA A 378 10.84 7.78 17.30
C ALA A 378 11.65 7.44 18.58
N ASN A 379 11.94 8.44 19.43
CA ASN A 379 12.67 8.27 20.68
C ASN A 379 11.93 7.44 21.75
N GLN A 380 10.63 7.18 21.56
CA GLN A 380 9.87 6.26 22.43
C GLN A 380 10.16 4.79 22.10
N ARG A 381 10.79 4.50 20.95
CA ARG A 381 11.35 3.21 20.54
C ARG A 381 10.36 2.05 20.59
N TRP A 382 10.87 0.85 20.95
CA TRP A 382 10.14 -0.42 20.90
C TRP A 382 8.76 -0.38 21.56
N ALA A 383 7.80 -1.04 20.89
CA ALA A 383 6.40 -1.19 21.27
C ALA A 383 5.61 0.14 21.36
N ARG A 384 6.24 1.28 21.07
CA ARG A 384 5.58 2.58 21.07
C ARG A 384 5.77 3.32 19.76
N ALA A 385 6.98 3.46 19.25
CA ALA A 385 7.26 4.04 17.94
C ALA A 385 7.22 2.97 16.86
N ALA A 386 6.84 3.36 15.65
CA ALA A 386 6.97 2.50 14.49
C ALA A 386 8.45 2.29 14.11
N TYR A 387 8.74 1.20 13.39
CA TYR A 387 10.10 0.89 12.97
C TYR A 387 10.16 0.24 11.60
N PHE A 388 11.32 0.40 10.96
CA PHE A 388 11.80 -0.49 9.92
C PHE A 388 12.95 -1.32 10.47
N ARG A 389 13.01 -2.59 10.13
CA ARG A 389 14.09 -3.51 10.47
C ARG A 389 14.47 -4.40 9.30
N ASN A 390 15.59 -5.14 9.42
CA ASN A 390 16.10 -5.95 8.33
C ASN A 390 16.22 -5.16 7.02
N ILE A 391 16.81 -3.98 7.10
CA ILE A 391 16.96 -3.06 5.99
C ILE A 391 18.17 -3.51 5.18
N LEU A 392 17.92 -4.06 3.99
CA LEU A 392 18.93 -4.66 3.14
C LEU A 392 18.85 -4.08 1.73
N PHE A 393 19.96 -4.16 1.02
CA PHE A 393 20.07 -3.78 -0.39
C PHE A 393 21.02 -4.71 -1.14
N THR A 394 20.94 -4.70 -2.48
CA THR A 394 21.89 -5.44 -3.31
C THR A 394 22.47 -4.60 -4.43
N TRP A 395 23.78 -4.81 -4.68
CA TRP A 395 24.54 -4.19 -5.75
C TRP A 395 24.34 -4.86 -7.11
N SER A 396 23.71 -6.01 -7.14
CA SER A 396 23.51 -6.82 -8.33
C SER A 396 22.27 -7.69 -8.16
N PRO A 397 21.50 -7.94 -9.22
CA PRO A 397 20.30 -8.77 -9.13
C PRO A 397 20.57 -10.23 -8.71
N THR A 398 21.81 -10.70 -8.81
CA THR A 398 22.21 -12.09 -8.58
C THR A 398 23.16 -12.30 -7.40
N THR A 399 23.57 -11.25 -6.71
CA THR A 399 24.53 -11.33 -5.60
C THR A 399 23.86 -11.19 -4.23
N ALA A 400 24.68 -11.31 -3.20
CA ALA A 400 24.30 -11.20 -1.81
C ALA A 400 23.57 -9.89 -1.45
N TRP A 401 22.79 -9.96 -0.41
CA TRP A 401 22.21 -8.81 0.26
C TRP A 401 23.19 -8.21 1.27
N TRP A 402 23.20 -6.89 1.31
CA TRP A 402 24.03 -6.11 2.21
C TRP A 402 23.16 -5.33 3.19
N TRP A 403 23.67 -5.13 4.39
CA TRP A 403 22.98 -4.31 5.37
C TRP A 403 22.83 -2.87 4.88
N GLY A 404 21.66 -2.28 5.11
CA GLY A 404 21.42 -0.88 4.78
C GLY A 404 22.38 0.02 5.53
N SER A 405 22.84 1.03 4.85
CA SER A 405 23.65 2.11 5.39
C SER A 405 23.15 3.42 4.78
N GLY A 406 23.34 4.54 5.46
CA GLY A 406 22.86 5.82 4.96
C GLY A 406 22.55 6.79 6.10
N SER A 407 21.81 7.83 5.78
CA SER A 407 21.43 8.89 6.72
C SER A 407 19.92 8.87 7.00
N ILE A 408 19.55 9.24 8.22
CA ILE A 408 18.16 9.48 8.61
C ILE A 408 17.90 10.98 8.55
N THR A 409 16.82 11.37 7.88
CA THR A 409 16.38 12.75 7.77
C THR A 409 14.86 12.84 8.00
N THR A 410 14.43 14.00 8.45
CA THR A 410 13.01 14.32 8.63
C THR A 410 12.70 15.67 7.99
N THR A 411 11.50 15.83 7.44
CA THR A 411 11.08 17.11 6.87
C THR A 411 10.81 18.13 7.96
N ASP A 412 10.12 17.71 9.01
CA ASP A 412 9.81 18.52 10.18
C ASP A 412 9.95 17.68 11.45
N ALA A 413 11.02 17.90 12.18
CA ALA A 413 11.34 17.12 13.38
C ALA A 413 10.43 17.45 14.58
N ALA A 414 9.72 18.57 14.56
CA ALA A 414 8.75 18.92 15.58
C ALA A 414 7.44 18.14 15.42
N CYS A 415 7.09 17.78 14.19
CA CYS A 415 5.89 17.01 13.86
C CYS A 415 6.17 15.51 13.82
N TYR A 416 7.29 15.11 13.22
CA TYR A 416 7.67 13.72 12.97
C TYR A 416 9.18 13.53 13.11
N SER A 417 9.60 12.40 13.66
CA SER A 417 11.00 12.15 13.97
C SER A 417 11.50 10.79 13.47
N GLY A 418 12.82 10.67 13.35
CA GLY A 418 13.55 9.43 13.13
C GLY A 418 14.63 9.24 14.20
N ASP A 419 14.86 8.00 14.65
CA ASP A 419 15.87 7.65 15.65
C ASP A 419 16.60 6.36 15.22
N GLY A 420 17.91 6.45 15.07
CA GLY A 420 18.79 5.40 14.57
C GLY A 420 19.89 5.98 13.68
N PRO A 421 20.57 5.18 12.83
CA PRO A 421 20.38 3.75 12.65
C PRO A 421 20.95 2.92 13.80
N TYR A 422 20.34 1.77 14.06
CA TYR A 422 20.78 0.78 15.03
C TYR A 422 21.19 -0.50 14.32
N TYR A 423 22.11 -1.26 14.91
CA TYR A 423 22.67 -2.50 14.33
C TYR A 423 22.80 -3.60 15.38
N SER A 424 22.55 -4.84 14.97
CA SER A 424 22.73 -6.03 15.81
C SER A 424 23.12 -7.23 14.96
N SER A 425 23.81 -8.18 15.55
CA SER A 425 24.08 -9.49 14.92
C SER A 425 22.85 -10.41 14.88
N ASP A 426 21.77 -10.05 15.55
CA ASP A 426 20.52 -10.80 15.52
C ASP A 426 19.95 -10.86 14.11
N PRO A 427 19.69 -12.07 13.54
CA PRO A 427 19.25 -12.22 12.16
C PRO A 427 17.84 -11.65 11.88
N ASN A 428 17.04 -11.42 12.91
CA ASN A 428 15.70 -10.84 12.77
C ASN A 428 15.72 -9.31 12.80
N TRP A 429 16.75 -8.72 13.42
CA TRP A 429 16.87 -7.27 13.55
C TRP A 429 17.93 -6.68 12.63
N ARG A 430 19.11 -7.22 12.61
CA ARG A 430 20.29 -6.76 11.85
C ARG A 430 20.52 -5.25 11.97
N ASN A 431 19.72 -4.47 11.27
CA ASN A 431 19.73 -3.02 11.31
C ASN A 431 18.30 -2.50 11.28
N TRP A 432 18.06 -1.42 12.01
CA TRP A 432 16.73 -0.81 12.13
C TRP A 432 16.81 0.68 12.47
N TYR A 433 15.72 1.34 12.31
CA TYR A 433 15.47 2.66 12.88
C TYR A 433 14.02 2.78 13.29
N TYR A 434 13.75 3.71 14.21
CA TYR A 434 12.40 4.07 14.63
C TYR A 434 11.97 5.36 13.94
N TYR A 435 10.67 5.50 13.70
CA TYR A 435 10.09 6.69 13.09
C TYR A 435 8.67 6.92 13.59
N GLY A 436 8.17 8.17 13.47
CA GLY A 436 6.79 8.50 13.78
C GLY A 436 6.63 9.86 14.40
N GLY A 437 5.40 10.17 14.75
CA GLY A 437 4.97 11.40 15.42
C GLY A 437 3.49 11.70 15.20
N PRO A 438 2.88 12.53 16.09
CA PRO A 438 1.44 12.78 16.09
C PRO A 438 1.01 14.01 15.25
N GLY A 439 1.90 14.53 14.41
CA GLY A 439 1.62 15.73 13.65
C GLY A 439 1.36 16.95 14.54
N LYS A 440 0.37 17.77 14.20
CA LYS A 440 0.06 19.03 14.89
C LYS A 440 -0.33 18.89 16.37
N GLU A 441 -0.59 17.67 16.84
CA GLU A 441 -0.80 17.42 18.27
C GLU A 441 0.51 17.55 19.07
N ALA A 442 1.67 17.53 18.39
CA ALA A 442 2.95 17.78 19.01
C ALA A 442 3.17 19.27 19.29
N ALA A 443 3.74 19.58 20.44
CA ALA A 443 4.14 20.94 20.76
C ALA A 443 5.22 21.43 19.78
N GLY A 444 4.96 22.54 19.09
CA GLY A 444 5.88 23.14 18.12
C GLY A 444 5.75 22.65 16.69
N CYS A 445 4.83 21.75 16.38
CA CYS A 445 4.40 21.42 15.03
C CYS A 445 3.37 22.46 14.56
N ASN A 446 3.70 23.29 13.57
CA ASN A 446 2.89 24.40 13.07
C ASN A 446 2.57 24.29 11.59
#